data_cd3d180d65de3bb6a30a01d5ed360615
#
_entry.id   cd3d180d65de3bb6a30a01d5ed360615
#
_cell.length_a   1.000
_cell.length_b   1.000
_cell.length_c   1.000
_cell.angle_alpha   90.00
_cell.angle_beta   90.00
_cell.angle_gamma   90.00
#
_symmetry.space_group_name_H-M   'P 1'
#
loop_
_entity.id
_entity.type
_entity.pdbx_description
1 polymer ?
#
loop_
_entity_poly.entity_id
_entity_poly.type
_entity_poly.pdbx_seq_one_letter_code
_entity_poly.pdbx_strand_id
1 'polypeptide(L)'
;MLLPSLICMLALSIEDIRSRRIPRLWVFSGAMVQLIVFVCWSLINADGRRLALCLVLALLSAAIQFLMAVIRPGMLGFGDVTCTAATGLAVGWLGLLPVLMWWCFMGILGLTAIGVAVLRMRHNTPGTTRQTQIPFAPVIASAAVLSCVIDAMSLLAV
;
A
#
# COMPACT_ATOMS: atom_id res chain seq x y z
N MET A 1 -14.05 4.98 9.13
CA MET A 1 -14.16 3.68 8.48
C MET A 1 -12.85 3.13 7.94
N LEU A 2 -11.91 3.97 7.54
CA LEU A 2 -10.59 3.57 7.03
C LEU A 2 -9.57 3.21 8.13
N LEU A 3 -9.87 3.53 9.38
CA LEU A 3 -8.97 3.33 10.52
C LEU A 3 -8.46 1.89 10.68
N PRO A 4 -9.28 0.83 10.55
CA PRO A 4 -8.79 -0.54 10.76
C PRO A 4 -7.67 -0.93 9.78
N SER A 5 -7.82 -0.60 8.49
CA SER A 5 -6.80 -0.91 7.48
C SER A 5 -5.56 -0.06 7.63
N LEU A 6 -5.71 1.23 7.93
CA LEU A 6 -4.55 2.13 8.14
C LEU A 6 -3.74 1.72 9.37
N ILE A 7 -4.41 1.36 10.47
CA ILE A 7 -3.73 0.85 11.68
C ILE A 7 -3.01 -0.48 11.37
N CYS A 8 -3.68 -1.40 10.68
CA CYS A 8 -3.09 -2.67 10.28
C CYS A 8 -1.87 -2.45 9.38
N MET A 9 -1.94 -1.52 8.41
CA MET A 9 -0.84 -1.18 7.52
C MET A 9 0.33 -0.52 8.24
N LEU A 10 0.08 0.35 9.20
CA LEU A 10 1.13 0.93 10.03
C LEU A 10 1.82 -0.13 10.88
N ALA A 11 1.05 -1.03 11.50
CA ALA A 11 1.61 -2.14 12.27
C ALA A 11 2.46 -3.08 11.39
N LEU A 12 1.97 -3.41 10.18
CA LEU A 12 2.70 -4.22 9.21
C LEU A 12 3.98 -3.53 8.71
N SER A 13 3.95 -2.21 8.52
CA SER A 13 5.14 -1.43 8.12
C SER A 13 6.22 -1.45 9.20
N ILE A 14 5.82 -1.37 10.48
CA ILE A 14 6.74 -1.47 11.61
C ILE A 14 7.36 -2.87 11.66
N GLU A 15 6.56 -3.91 11.47
CA GLU A 15 7.01 -5.29 11.47
C GLU A 15 7.94 -5.59 10.28
N ASP A 16 7.65 -5.05 9.09
CA ASP A 16 8.50 -5.19 7.90
C ASP A 16 9.89 -4.56 8.10
N ILE A 17 9.94 -3.40 8.74
CA ILE A 17 11.21 -2.75 9.10
C ILE A 17 11.99 -3.58 10.12
N ARG A 18 11.29 -4.24 11.07
CA ARG A 18 11.90 -4.94 12.20
C ARG A 18 12.33 -6.35 11.85
N SER A 19 11.48 -7.12 11.19
CA SER A 19 11.70 -8.55 10.92
C SER A 19 11.93 -8.90 9.46
N ARG A 20 11.70 -7.96 8.51
CA ARG A 20 11.75 -8.16 7.05
C ARG A 20 10.91 -9.36 6.57
N ARG A 21 9.92 -9.74 7.35
CA ARG A 21 8.96 -10.80 7.03
C ARG A 21 7.57 -10.30 7.34
N ILE A 22 6.79 -10.08 6.29
CA ILE A 22 5.38 -9.70 6.44
C ILE A 22 4.60 -10.99 6.71
N PRO A 23 4.01 -11.16 7.91
CA PRO A 23 3.16 -12.30 8.18
C PRO A 23 1.89 -12.19 7.32
N ARG A 24 1.82 -13.00 6.27
CA ARG A 24 0.71 -12.98 5.29
C ARG A 24 -0.67 -13.08 5.94
N LEU A 25 -0.75 -13.81 7.05
CA LEU A 25 -2.00 -13.95 7.82
C LEU A 25 -2.50 -12.60 8.35
N TRP A 26 -1.62 -11.71 8.79
CA TRP A 26 -2.00 -10.39 9.31
C TRP A 26 -2.52 -9.47 8.21
N VAL A 27 -1.86 -9.48 7.05
CA VAL A 27 -2.33 -8.71 5.88
C VAL A 27 -3.70 -9.22 5.45
N PHE A 28 -3.86 -10.54 5.36
CA PHE A 28 -5.10 -11.16 4.96
C PHE A 28 -6.22 -10.90 5.97
N SER A 29 -5.97 -11.04 7.28
CA SER A 29 -6.96 -10.76 8.31
C SER A 29 -7.39 -9.29 8.32
N GLY A 30 -6.45 -8.35 8.19
CA GLY A 30 -6.75 -6.92 8.07
C GLY A 30 -7.60 -6.58 6.85
N ALA A 31 -7.25 -7.15 5.68
CA ALA A 31 -8.02 -6.98 4.45
C ALA A 31 -9.43 -7.58 4.56
N MET A 32 -9.59 -8.75 5.20
CA MET A 32 -10.88 -9.39 5.41
C MET A 32 -11.77 -8.56 6.34
N VAL A 33 -11.25 -8.10 7.46
CA VAL A 33 -12.00 -7.22 8.38
C VAL A 33 -12.45 -5.95 7.65
N GLN A 34 -11.55 -5.33 6.87
CA GLN A 34 -11.89 -4.14 6.10
C GLN A 34 -12.97 -4.42 5.05
N LEU A 35 -12.88 -5.55 4.34
CA LEU A 35 -13.86 -5.94 3.35
C LEU A 35 -15.24 -6.16 3.99
N ILE A 36 -15.30 -6.85 5.14
CA ILE A 36 -16.55 -7.07 5.89
C ILE A 36 -17.17 -5.72 6.27
N VAL A 37 -16.39 -4.78 6.80
CA VAL A 37 -16.87 -3.44 7.16
C VAL A 37 -17.45 -2.73 5.94
N PHE A 38 -16.80 -2.80 4.77
CA PHE A 38 -17.28 -2.16 3.56
C PHE A 38 -18.55 -2.82 2.99
N VAL A 39 -18.63 -4.14 3.03
CA VAL A 39 -19.84 -4.88 2.64
C VAL A 39 -21.01 -4.52 3.55
N CYS A 40 -20.83 -4.56 4.87
CA CYS A 40 -21.87 -4.18 5.81
C CYS A 40 -22.36 -2.73 5.58
N TRP A 41 -21.41 -1.80 5.39
CA TRP A 41 -21.77 -0.41 5.10
C TRP A 41 -22.52 -0.26 3.78
N SER A 42 -22.06 -0.95 2.72
CA SER A 42 -22.70 -0.93 1.40
C SER A 42 -24.14 -1.49 1.45
N LEU A 43 -24.36 -2.54 2.23
CA LEU A 43 -25.70 -3.12 2.44
C LEU A 43 -26.63 -2.15 3.19
N ILE A 44 -26.14 -1.49 4.25
CA ILE A 44 -26.93 -0.56 5.04
C ILE A 44 -27.34 0.67 4.22
N ASN A 45 -26.43 1.20 3.37
CA ASN A 45 -26.66 2.41 2.59
C ASN A 45 -27.11 2.15 1.15
N ALA A 46 -27.32 0.88 0.77
CA ALA A 46 -27.66 0.47 -0.59
C ALA A 46 -26.69 0.99 -1.68
N ASP A 47 -25.41 1.20 -1.33
CA ASP A 47 -24.37 1.78 -2.22
C ASP A 47 -23.44 0.68 -2.76
N GLY A 48 -24.01 -0.26 -3.50
CA GLY A 48 -23.25 -1.35 -4.14
C GLY A 48 -22.27 -0.85 -5.21
N ARG A 49 -22.56 0.31 -5.84
CA ARG A 49 -21.67 0.90 -6.86
C ARG A 49 -20.33 1.32 -6.27
N ARG A 50 -20.33 1.92 -5.09
CA ARG A 50 -19.12 2.33 -4.39
C ARG A 50 -18.26 1.15 -3.99
N LEU A 51 -18.89 0.07 -3.50
CA LEU A 51 -18.20 -1.17 -3.18
C LEU A 51 -17.57 -1.80 -4.44
N ALA A 52 -18.31 -1.86 -5.55
CA ALA A 52 -17.80 -2.39 -6.81
C ALA A 52 -16.59 -1.60 -7.32
N LEU A 53 -16.65 -0.26 -7.31
CA LEU A 53 -15.53 0.60 -7.68
C LEU A 53 -14.30 0.38 -6.78
N CYS A 54 -14.51 0.29 -5.47
CA CYS A 54 -13.44 0.01 -4.51
C CYS A 54 -12.74 -1.31 -4.81
N LEU A 55 -13.50 -2.38 -5.06
CA LEU A 55 -12.95 -3.70 -5.42
C LEU A 55 -12.19 -3.67 -6.74
N VAL A 56 -12.73 -3.02 -7.76
CA VAL A 56 -12.06 -2.89 -9.06
C VAL A 56 -10.74 -2.13 -8.92
N LEU A 57 -10.71 -1.02 -8.19
CA LEU A 57 -9.50 -0.23 -7.97
C LEU A 57 -8.45 -1.00 -7.15
N ALA A 58 -8.88 -1.76 -6.15
CA ALA A 58 -7.99 -2.61 -5.36
C ALA A 58 -7.38 -3.74 -6.20
N LEU A 59 -8.20 -4.44 -6.99
CA LEU A 59 -7.76 -5.50 -7.89
C LEU A 59 -6.83 -4.97 -8.98
N LEU A 60 -7.15 -3.83 -9.57
CA LEU A 60 -6.32 -3.19 -10.59
C LEU A 60 -4.95 -2.82 -10.01
N SER A 61 -4.92 -2.23 -8.82
CA SER A 61 -3.68 -1.88 -8.12
C SER A 61 -2.83 -3.12 -7.81
N ALA A 62 -3.46 -4.19 -7.32
CA ALA A 62 -2.77 -5.45 -7.06
C ALA A 62 -2.26 -6.10 -8.35
N ALA A 63 -3.04 -6.05 -9.44
CA ALA A 63 -2.65 -6.60 -10.74
C ALA A 63 -1.44 -5.87 -11.33
N ILE A 64 -1.39 -4.54 -11.23
CA ILE A 64 -0.24 -3.74 -11.69
C ILE A 64 1.02 -4.14 -10.89
N GLN A 65 0.93 -4.23 -9.57
CA GLN A 65 2.06 -4.64 -8.72
C GLN A 65 2.48 -6.08 -9.00
N PHE A 66 1.52 -6.99 -9.19
CA PHE A 66 1.80 -8.37 -9.56
C PHE A 66 2.52 -8.46 -10.90
N LEU A 67 2.05 -7.71 -11.91
CA LEU A 67 2.68 -7.66 -13.23
C LEU A 67 4.13 -7.15 -13.12
N MET A 68 4.37 -6.11 -12.33
CA MET A 68 5.72 -5.61 -12.07
C MET A 68 6.60 -6.65 -11.39
N ALA A 69 6.08 -7.42 -10.44
CA ALA A 69 6.80 -8.49 -9.77
C ALA A 69 7.15 -9.65 -10.73
N VAL A 70 6.28 -9.94 -11.70
CA VAL A 70 6.51 -10.98 -12.72
C VAL A 70 7.53 -10.53 -13.76
N ILE A 71 7.46 -9.27 -14.23
CA ILE A 71 8.38 -8.72 -15.26
C ILE A 71 9.81 -8.64 -14.72
N ARG A 72 10.00 -8.34 -13.44
CA ARG A 72 11.32 -8.27 -12.81
C ARG A 72 11.38 -9.11 -11.53
N PRO A 73 11.61 -10.42 -11.65
CA PRO A 73 11.72 -11.30 -10.50
C PRO A 73 12.85 -10.84 -9.56
N GLY A 74 12.52 -10.76 -8.24
CA GLY A 74 13.48 -10.36 -7.20
C GLY A 74 13.52 -8.88 -6.86
N MET A 75 12.84 -7.99 -7.61
CA MET A 75 12.73 -6.57 -7.25
C MET A 75 11.58 -6.30 -6.27
N LEU A 76 10.44 -6.96 -6.46
CA LEU A 76 9.27 -6.86 -5.58
C LEU A 76 8.95 -8.22 -4.97
N GLY A 77 8.63 -8.21 -3.67
CA GLY A 77 8.15 -9.39 -2.96
C GLY A 77 6.64 -9.60 -3.17
N PHE A 78 6.18 -10.85 -3.15
CA PHE A 78 4.73 -11.14 -3.13
C PHE A 78 4.00 -10.50 -1.92
N GLY A 79 4.74 -10.19 -0.85
CA GLY A 79 4.23 -9.42 0.29
C GLY A 79 3.78 -8.02 -0.11
N ASP A 80 4.51 -7.35 -1.01
CA ASP A 80 4.19 -6.01 -1.47
C ASP A 80 2.90 -6.01 -2.30
N VAL A 81 2.66 -7.06 -3.10
CA VAL A 81 1.42 -7.22 -3.87
C VAL A 81 0.22 -7.36 -2.94
N THR A 82 0.34 -8.18 -1.89
CA THR A 82 -0.74 -8.36 -0.90
C THR A 82 -0.98 -7.09 -0.07
N CYS A 83 0.09 -6.37 0.29
CA CYS A 83 -0.02 -5.06 0.95
C CYS A 83 -0.70 -4.04 0.05
N THR A 84 -0.35 -3.99 -1.24
CA THR A 84 -0.99 -3.11 -2.22
C THR A 84 -2.47 -3.44 -2.41
N ALA A 85 -2.84 -4.73 -2.44
CA ALA A 85 -4.24 -5.14 -2.51
C ALA A 85 -5.04 -4.64 -1.29
N ALA A 86 -4.53 -4.87 -0.08
CA ALA A 86 -5.19 -4.46 1.15
C ALA A 86 -5.27 -2.93 1.30
N THR A 87 -4.19 -2.21 0.94
CA THR A 87 -4.16 -0.73 0.95
C THR A 87 -5.05 -0.16 -0.15
N GLY A 88 -5.03 -0.76 -1.34
CA GLY A 88 -5.88 -0.40 -2.46
C GLY A 88 -7.37 -0.52 -2.14
N LEU A 89 -7.74 -1.52 -1.32
CA LEU A 89 -9.10 -1.64 -0.81
C LEU A 89 -9.48 -0.43 0.07
N ALA A 90 -8.58 0.01 0.96
CA ALA A 90 -8.82 1.16 1.82
C ALA A 90 -8.91 2.48 1.04
N VAL A 91 -7.91 2.75 0.20
CA VAL A 91 -7.85 4.00 -0.58
C VAL A 91 -8.90 4.01 -1.69
N GLY A 92 -9.21 2.84 -2.29
CA GLY A 92 -10.25 2.68 -3.31
C GLY A 92 -11.64 3.06 -2.83
N TRP A 93 -11.91 2.94 -1.52
CA TRP A 93 -13.16 3.40 -0.93
C TRP A 93 -13.37 4.92 -1.02
N LEU A 94 -12.30 5.69 -1.03
CA LEU A 94 -12.34 7.14 -1.19
C LEU A 94 -12.62 7.55 -2.64
N GLY A 95 -12.34 6.69 -3.60
CA GLY A 95 -12.58 6.91 -5.02
C GLY A 95 -11.34 6.89 -5.88
N LEU A 96 -11.50 7.27 -7.15
CA LEU A 96 -10.42 7.19 -8.14
C LEU A 96 -9.29 8.20 -7.88
N LEU A 97 -9.63 9.45 -7.53
CA LEU A 97 -8.64 10.51 -7.34
C LEU A 97 -7.65 10.20 -6.20
N PRO A 98 -8.09 9.78 -4.98
CA PRO A 98 -7.17 9.33 -3.93
C PRO A 98 -6.29 8.16 -4.35
N VAL A 99 -6.80 7.21 -5.15
CA VAL A 99 -6.00 6.09 -5.66
C VAL A 99 -4.89 6.58 -6.60
N LEU A 100 -5.18 7.51 -7.51
CA LEU A 100 -4.18 8.10 -8.39
C LEU A 100 -3.11 8.87 -7.59
N MET A 101 -3.52 9.66 -6.61
CA MET A 101 -2.58 10.35 -5.71
C MET A 101 -1.70 9.36 -4.93
N TRP A 102 -2.29 8.29 -4.42
CA TRP A 102 -1.55 7.23 -3.74
C TRP A 102 -0.48 6.61 -4.64
N TRP A 103 -0.81 6.32 -5.90
CA TRP A 103 0.16 5.80 -6.88
C TRP A 103 1.28 6.80 -7.18
N CYS A 104 0.95 8.10 -7.33
CA CYS A 104 1.95 9.15 -7.50
C CYS A 104 2.91 9.24 -6.31
N PHE A 105 2.37 9.27 -5.08
CA PHE A 105 3.20 9.32 -3.87
C PHE A 105 4.05 8.05 -3.72
N MET A 106 3.49 6.88 -4.00
CA MET A 106 4.23 5.62 -3.97
C MET A 106 5.39 5.63 -4.97
N GLY A 107 5.19 6.18 -6.18
CA GLY A 107 6.25 6.36 -7.17
C GLY A 107 7.35 7.30 -6.69
N ILE A 108 7.00 8.47 -6.18
CA ILE A 108 7.96 9.47 -5.68
C ILE A 108 8.74 8.92 -4.49
N LEU A 109 8.05 8.36 -3.49
CA LEU A 109 8.70 7.80 -2.31
C LEU A 109 9.54 6.56 -2.64
N GLY A 110 9.11 5.73 -3.58
CA GLY A 110 9.89 4.59 -4.07
C GLY A 110 11.18 5.02 -4.76
N LEU A 111 11.11 6.02 -5.65
CA LEU A 111 12.28 6.56 -6.33
C LEU A 111 13.26 7.23 -5.34
N THR A 112 12.75 7.98 -4.37
CA THR A 112 13.60 8.58 -3.33
C THR A 112 14.27 7.53 -2.47
N ALA A 113 13.57 6.47 -2.09
CA ALA A 113 14.13 5.36 -1.31
C ALA A 113 15.25 4.64 -2.10
N ILE A 114 15.06 4.38 -3.39
CA ILE A 114 16.07 3.80 -4.27
C ILE A 114 17.26 4.76 -4.40
N GLY A 115 17.03 6.04 -4.62
CA GLY A 115 18.08 7.06 -4.72
C GLY A 115 18.95 7.14 -3.47
N VAL A 116 18.33 7.15 -2.29
CA VAL A 116 19.04 7.13 -1.01
C VAL A 116 19.85 5.85 -0.83
N ALA A 117 19.29 4.70 -1.21
CA ALA A 117 19.99 3.41 -1.13
C ALA A 117 21.24 3.41 -2.04
N VAL A 118 21.12 3.89 -3.28
CA VAL A 118 22.24 3.98 -4.23
C VAL A 118 23.33 4.94 -3.72
N LEU A 119 22.95 6.10 -3.16
CA LEU A 119 23.90 7.04 -2.60
C LEU A 119 24.64 6.45 -1.40
N ARG A 120 23.95 5.73 -0.52
CA ARG A 120 24.57 5.02 0.62
C ARG A 120 25.53 3.92 0.17
N MET A 121 25.23 3.20 -0.91
CA MET A 121 26.15 2.19 -1.47
C MET A 121 27.42 2.84 -2.05
N ARG A 122 27.34 4.01 -2.64
CA ARG A 122 28.51 4.74 -3.14
C ARG A 122 29.47 5.23 -2.05
N HIS A 123 28.92 5.48 -0.84
CA HIS A 123 29.72 5.96 0.31
C HIS A 123 30.34 4.82 1.14
N ASN A 124 29.81 3.62 1.08
CA ASN A 124 30.33 2.47 1.82
C ASN A 124 31.28 1.66 0.93
N THR A 125 32.51 1.42 1.41
CA THR A 125 33.61 0.69 0.77
C THR A 125 33.16 -0.68 0.22
N PRO A 126 33.72 -1.13 -0.94
CA PRO A 126 33.31 -2.37 -1.60
C PRO A 126 33.80 -3.60 -0.80
N GLY A 127 32.90 -4.23 -0.07
CA GLY A 127 33.25 -5.44 0.72
C GLY A 127 32.08 -6.34 1.09
N THR A 128 30.85 -5.88 1.04
CA THR A 128 29.69 -6.69 1.42
C THR A 128 28.57 -6.53 0.39
N THR A 129 28.54 -7.42 -0.59
CA THR A 129 27.39 -7.64 -1.49
C THR A 129 26.19 -8.21 -0.69
N ARG A 130 25.74 -7.51 0.32
CA ARG A 130 24.44 -7.78 0.93
C ARG A 130 23.43 -7.13 -0.01
N GLN A 131 22.70 -7.93 -0.77
CA GLN A 131 21.51 -7.47 -1.50
C GLN A 131 20.64 -6.71 -0.50
N THR A 132 20.68 -5.39 -0.58
CA THR A 132 19.87 -4.49 0.25
C THR A 132 18.46 -4.53 -0.32
N GLN A 133 17.68 -5.53 0.09
CA GLN A 133 16.24 -5.51 -0.14
C GLN A 133 15.70 -4.29 0.60
N ILE A 134 15.22 -3.31 -0.16
CA ILE A 134 14.60 -2.11 0.38
C ILE A 134 13.21 -2.53 0.88
N PRO A 135 12.85 -2.29 2.16
CA PRO A 135 11.51 -2.57 2.65
C PRO A 135 10.53 -1.63 1.93
N PHE A 136 9.66 -2.18 1.08
CA PHE A 136 8.74 -1.41 0.25
C PHE A 136 7.38 -1.17 0.94
N ALA A 137 7.01 -2.00 1.93
CA ALA A 137 5.77 -1.85 2.70
C ALA A 137 5.60 -0.47 3.37
N PRO A 138 6.64 0.14 4.00
CA PRO A 138 6.50 1.48 4.57
C PRO A 138 6.27 2.56 3.51
N VAL A 139 6.76 2.37 2.28
CA VAL A 139 6.51 3.28 1.16
C VAL A 139 5.04 3.23 0.76
N ILE A 140 4.47 2.03 0.64
CA ILE A 140 3.06 1.80 0.31
C ILE A 140 2.16 2.44 1.38
N ALA A 141 2.48 2.18 2.66
CA ALA A 141 1.68 2.68 3.78
C ALA A 141 1.75 4.21 3.94
N SER A 142 2.94 4.81 3.86
CA SER A 142 3.11 6.26 3.97
C SER A 142 2.44 7.00 2.82
N ALA A 143 2.53 6.49 1.60
CA ALA A 143 1.83 7.04 0.44
C ALA A 143 0.30 6.99 0.63
N ALA A 144 -0.25 5.92 1.20
CA ALA A 144 -1.66 5.79 1.47
C ALA A 144 -2.14 6.77 2.54
N VAL A 145 -1.38 6.93 3.63
CA VAL A 145 -1.69 7.91 4.68
C VAL A 145 -1.72 9.32 4.10
N LEU A 146 -0.72 9.69 3.30
CA LEU A 146 -0.66 11.01 2.64
C LEU A 146 -1.88 11.24 1.75
N SER A 147 -2.25 10.26 0.92
CA SER A 147 -3.43 10.35 0.06
C SER A 147 -4.72 10.52 0.87
N CYS A 148 -4.89 9.75 1.94
CA CYS A 148 -6.07 9.85 2.81
C CYS A 148 -6.14 11.20 3.56
N VAL A 149 -5.00 11.73 4.01
CA VAL A 149 -4.95 13.04 4.68
C VAL A 149 -5.32 14.16 3.72
N ILE A 150 -4.80 14.14 2.50
CA ILE A 150 -5.12 15.16 1.49
C ILE A 150 -6.60 15.11 1.13
N ASP A 151 -7.16 13.90 0.93
CA ASP A 151 -8.59 13.74 0.66
C ASP A 151 -9.45 14.28 1.83
N ALA A 152 -9.09 13.96 3.07
CA ALA A 152 -9.78 14.49 4.24
C ALA A 152 -9.69 16.02 4.35
N MET A 153 -8.53 16.62 4.05
CA MET A 153 -8.36 18.07 4.05
C MET A 153 -9.17 18.74 2.93
N SER A 154 -9.25 18.13 1.75
CA SER A 154 -10.06 18.66 0.65
C SER A 154 -11.55 18.69 0.99
N LEU A 155 -12.04 17.70 1.75
CA LEU A 155 -13.43 17.66 2.22
C LEU A 155 -13.73 18.69 3.30
N LEU A 156 -12.72 19.13 4.08
CA LEU A 156 -12.87 20.16 5.12
C LEU A 156 -12.77 21.59 4.55
N ALA A 157 -12.21 21.74 3.35
CA ALA A 157 -12.00 23.03 2.69
C ALA A 157 -13.21 23.48 1.82
N VAL A 158 -14.19 22.61 1.63
CA VAL A 158 -15.44 22.83 0.88
C VAL A 158 -16.60 23.05 1.85
#